data_ed291186fd2328b397335ec0f1a639b1
#
_entry.id   ed291186fd2328b397335ec0f1a639b1
#
_cell.length_a   1.000
_cell.length_b   1.000
_cell.length_c   1.000
_cell.angle_alpha   90.00
_cell.angle_beta   90.00
_cell.angle_gamma   90.00
#
_symmetry.space_group_name_H-M   'P 1'
#
loop_
_entity.id
_entity.type
_entity.pdbx_description
1 polymer ?
#
loop_
_entity_poly.entity_id
_entity_poly.type
_entity_poly.pdbx_seq_one_letter_code
_entity_poly.pdbx_strand_id
1 'polypeptide(L)'
;MDIKYNIYRISNDNLKKLEQNLDKTGLKKQKTKSFKNFISTFYFSEEQDGNDVWWINSYKSFLNDPQITPKNLFHYGLLISKPKLKSNKFSYLVSLGKSHFYLGKYIERDFGINLAIRMADEESTLLKKSTYFASIKTGEMSSYNKFIKDNYDPGESVDHLKTKAKNIDEWGERNIIFSDSVQISANIPPEQIDSLLEKIERNMMKGEVISLPKLEPVKDIDLKNELDKNLLNAIREGKSSFSLSEFEVLGGHIVLTSDEFNYSIYTKSSREPEENLQDLGQTLEKEIIIKYLTTLDKEIPISDIRIKSHHENMTRRSKPLKEAMDFSFTFNKQQYLLRHGTWFVFNSTFMQYLERSINKIPLSARDNLIESDYLSWKKEKEDEINNSPASVENKITYREYYFNNKLCKLHNYELLDRKIEQVKSINTNAQDYKVEIADLYDAKNGEVIALKISDDVSELIYNITQSLTALELHKKAFIDAGRDIKKASLWFVFQKEINQLTDINSINFLLSLEHWRKSILALGFEIGIYISQHKKKTI
;
A
#
# COMPACT_ATOMS: atom_id res chain seq x y z
N MET A 1 -27.29 -34.53 5.84
CA MET A 1 -27.39 -33.05 5.95
C MET A 1 -25.98 -32.52 5.96
N ASP A 2 -25.67 -31.59 5.05
CA ASP A 2 -24.32 -31.06 5.02
C ASP A 2 -24.04 -30.12 6.19
N ILE A 3 -22.87 -30.28 6.75
CA ILE A 3 -22.36 -29.45 7.82
C ILE A 3 -21.41 -28.43 7.21
N LYS A 4 -21.57 -27.16 7.58
CA LYS A 4 -20.69 -26.07 7.18
C LYS A 4 -19.59 -25.90 8.22
N TYR A 5 -18.35 -26.12 7.80
CA TYR A 5 -17.16 -25.94 8.60
C TYR A 5 -16.46 -24.63 8.24
N ASN A 6 -16.16 -23.82 9.25
CA ASN A 6 -15.31 -22.64 9.11
C ASN A 6 -13.98 -22.92 9.83
N ILE A 7 -12.95 -23.29 9.07
CA ILE A 7 -11.70 -23.85 9.55
C ILE A 7 -10.60 -22.81 9.44
N TYR A 8 -9.86 -22.64 10.52
CA TYR A 8 -8.66 -21.80 10.61
C TYR A 8 -7.46 -22.67 10.92
N ARG A 9 -6.26 -22.21 10.53
CA ARG A 9 -4.99 -22.80 10.93
C ARG A 9 -4.30 -21.89 11.94
N ILE A 10 -3.60 -22.48 12.90
CA ILE A 10 -2.91 -21.77 13.97
C ILE A 10 -1.58 -22.46 14.28
N SER A 11 -0.50 -21.70 14.49
CA SER A 11 0.75 -22.25 14.98
C SER A 11 0.60 -22.76 16.41
N ASN A 12 1.34 -23.81 16.79
CA ASN A 12 1.25 -24.38 18.13
C ASN A 12 1.62 -23.38 19.24
N ASP A 13 2.49 -22.43 18.96
CA ASP A 13 2.87 -21.38 19.92
C ASP A 13 1.77 -20.34 20.12
N ASN A 14 1.12 -19.91 19.04
CA ASN A 14 -0.06 -19.05 19.15
C ASN A 14 -1.24 -19.77 19.77
N LEU A 15 -1.38 -21.09 19.55
CA LEU A 15 -2.41 -21.88 20.19
C LEU A 15 -2.27 -21.88 21.72
N LYS A 16 -1.05 -21.99 22.25
CA LYS A 16 -0.83 -21.87 23.71
C LYS A 16 -1.29 -20.52 24.24
N LYS A 17 -1.00 -19.43 23.51
CA LYS A 17 -1.46 -18.07 23.87
C LYS A 17 -2.99 -17.95 23.79
N LEU A 18 -3.62 -18.55 22.79
CA LEU A 18 -5.09 -18.60 22.68
C LEU A 18 -5.70 -19.36 23.85
N GLU A 19 -5.20 -20.56 24.17
CA GLU A 19 -5.74 -21.42 25.26
C GLU A 19 -5.68 -20.71 26.62
N GLN A 20 -4.63 -19.91 26.91
CA GLN A 20 -4.51 -19.10 28.12
C GLN A 20 -5.55 -17.98 28.22
N ASN A 21 -6.17 -17.60 27.13
CA ASN A 21 -7.14 -16.51 27.07
C ASN A 21 -8.58 -16.98 26.79
N LEU A 22 -8.83 -18.29 26.60
CA LEU A 22 -10.16 -18.79 26.27
C LEU A 22 -11.20 -18.50 27.39
N ASP A 23 -10.80 -18.60 28.64
CA ASP A 23 -11.71 -18.32 29.76
C ASP A 23 -12.26 -16.89 29.75
N LYS A 24 -11.42 -15.94 29.30
CA LYS A 24 -11.81 -14.52 29.14
C LYS A 24 -12.83 -14.29 28.01
N THR A 25 -12.99 -15.29 27.14
CA THR A 25 -13.96 -15.22 26.03
C THR A 25 -15.29 -15.87 26.38
N GLY A 26 -15.45 -16.43 27.58
CA GLY A 26 -16.64 -17.17 28.00
C GLY A 26 -16.74 -18.59 27.42
N LEU A 27 -15.68 -19.06 26.74
CA LEU A 27 -15.61 -20.44 26.20
C LEU A 27 -15.11 -21.40 27.27
N LYS A 28 -15.96 -22.28 27.74
CA LYS A 28 -15.63 -23.33 28.73
C LYS A 28 -15.33 -24.65 28.03
N LYS A 29 -14.27 -25.33 28.48
CA LYS A 29 -13.85 -26.62 27.95
C LYS A 29 -14.94 -27.67 28.22
N GLN A 30 -15.30 -28.40 27.18
CA GLN A 30 -16.21 -29.52 27.21
C GLN A 30 -15.44 -30.84 27.06
N LYS A 31 -15.86 -31.70 26.15
CA LYS A 31 -15.26 -33.01 25.90
C LYS A 31 -14.04 -32.94 24.98
N THR A 32 -13.09 -33.83 25.23
CA THR A 32 -11.96 -34.10 24.35
C THR A 32 -12.15 -35.48 23.73
N LYS A 33 -12.03 -35.59 22.43
CA LYS A 33 -12.05 -36.85 21.67
C LYS A 33 -10.72 -37.08 21.00
N SER A 34 -10.24 -38.33 21.02
CA SER A 34 -9.00 -38.73 20.32
C SER A 34 -9.37 -39.44 19.03
N PHE A 35 -8.96 -38.88 17.90
CA PHE A 35 -9.13 -39.48 16.59
C PHE A 35 -7.82 -40.14 16.13
N LYS A 36 -7.77 -40.62 14.88
CA LYS A 36 -6.59 -41.30 14.36
C LYS A 36 -5.35 -40.38 14.40
N ASN A 37 -5.44 -39.20 13.84
CA ASN A 37 -4.30 -38.28 13.70
C ASN A 37 -4.39 -37.00 14.53
N PHE A 38 -5.57 -36.69 15.10
CA PHE A 38 -5.80 -35.50 15.89
C PHE A 38 -6.40 -35.81 17.25
N ILE A 39 -6.19 -34.90 18.19
CA ILE A 39 -6.91 -34.82 19.47
C ILE A 39 -7.73 -33.53 19.41
N SER A 40 -9.06 -33.68 19.47
CA SER A 40 -9.97 -32.54 19.34
C SER A 40 -10.68 -32.25 20.64
N THR A 41 -10.64 -31.01 21.09
CA THR A 41 -11.27 -30.50 22.30
C THR A 41 -12.34 -29.49 21.92
N PHE A 42 -13.54 -29.68 22.39
CA PHE A 42 -14.65 -28.76 22.19
C PHE A 42 -14.79 -27.79 23.35
N TYR A 43 -15.00 -26.52 23.01
CA TYR A 43 -15.30 -25.44 23.95
C TYR A 43 -16.65 -24.82 23.60
N PHE A 44 -17.41 -24.42 24.60
CA PHE A 44 -18.76 -23.90 24.42
C PHE A 44 -19.05 -22.77 25.41
N SER A 45 -19.82 -21.77 24.96
CA SER A 45 -20.30 -20.67 25.80
C SER A 45 -21.54 -21.09 26.58
N GLU A 46 -21.37 -21.60 27.80
CA GLU A 46 -22.48 -22.14 28.63
C GLU A 46 -23.33 -21.03 29.22
N GLU A 47 -22.70 -20.01 29.77
CA GLU A 47 -23.37 -18.88 30.42
C GLU A 47 -23.22 -17.63 29.58
N GLN A 48 -24.34 -17.01 29.23
CA GLN A 48 -24.33 -15.69 28.57
C GLN A 48 -25.36 -14.79 29.23
N ASP A 49 -24.87 -13.68 29.77
CA ASP A 49 -25.70 -12.49 29.90
C ASP A 49 -25.93 -11.97 28.49
N GLY A 50 -27.15 -12.17 28.00
CA GLY A 50 -27.52 -11.64 26.67
C GLY A 50 -27.46 -10.13 26.65
N ASN A 51 -27.04 -9.58 25.52
CA ASN A 51 -27.12 -8.14 25.30
C ASN A 51 -28.58 -7.71 25.13
N ASP A 52 -28.96 -6.60 25.73
CA ASP A 52 -30.27 -6.02 25.54
C ASP A 52 -30.53 -5.78 24.04
N VAL A 53 -31.75 -5.95 23.61
CA VAL A 53 -32.17 -5.65 22.25
C VAL A 53 -32.24 -4.12 22.12
N TRP A 54 -31.17 -3.50 21.64
CA TRP A 54 -30.94 -2.04 21.65
C TRP A 54 -32.07 -1.23 21.01
N TRP A 55 -32.71 -1.77 19.97
CA TRP A 55 -33.78 -1.07 19.25
C TRP A 55 -35.13 -1.16 19.96
N ILE A 56 -35.35 -2.08 20.92
CA ILE A 56 -36.63 -2.30 21.59
C ILE A 56 -37.12 -1.03 22.28
N ASN A 57 -36.19 -0.27 22.88
CA ASN A 57 -36.52 0.96 23.58
C ASN A 57 -37.14 2.04 22.66
N SER A 58 -36.72 2.06 21.38
CA SER A 58 -37.25 2.99 20.38
C SER A 58 -38.66 2.60 19.92
N TYR A 59 -39.05 1.36 20.08
CA TYR A 59 -40.33 0.82 19.61
C TYR A 59 -41.29 0.40 20.74
N LYS A 60 -41.02 0.80 21.98
CA LYS A 60 -41.85 0.43 23.16
C LYS A 60 -43.32 0.78 22.96
N SER A 61 -43.65 1.89 22.34
CA SER A 61 -45.03 2.31 22.08
C SER A 61 -45.81 1.43 21.11
N PHE A 62 -45.09 0.55 20.37
CA PHE A 62 -45.69 -0.42 19.46
C PHE A 62 -45.80 -1.82 20.03
N LEU A 63 -45.33 -2.02 21.25
CA LEU A 63 -45.39 -3.34 21.91
C LEU A 63 -46.67 -3.48 22.73
N ASN A 64 -47.22 -4.68 22.75
CA ASN A 64 -48.37 -5.01 23.63
C ASN A 64 -47.97 -4.91 25.12
N ASP A 65 -46.73 -5.23 25.45
CA ASP A 65 -46.12 -5.02 26.75
C ASP A 65 -44.90 -4.09 26.64
N PRO A 66 -45.04 -2.80 26.99
CA PRO A 66 -43.93 -1.83 26.94
C PRO A 66 -42.84 -2.09 27.99
N GLN A 67 -43.05 -2.97 28.95
CA GLN A 67 -42.08 -3.29 30.00
C GLN A 67 -41.14 -4.43 29.60
N ILE A 68 -41.37 -5.07 28.46
CA ILE A 68 -40.54 -6.18 28.00
C ILE A 68 -39.08 -5.71 27.75
N THR A 69 -38.12 -6.44 28.31
CA THR A 69 -36.68 -6.24 28.14
C THR A 69 -36.05 -7.49 27.58
N PRO A 70 -36.26 -7.81 26.29
CA PRO A 70 -35.72 -9.02 25.70
C PRO A 70 -34.21 -8.94 25.57
N LYS A 71 -33.55 -10.08 25.71
CA LYS A 71 -32.10 -10.21 25.53
C LYS A 71 -31.80 -11.10 24.33
N ASN A 72 -30.78 -10.70 23.54
CA ASN A 72 -30.24 -11.52 22.46
C ASN A 72 -29.21 -12.51 23.04
N LEU A 73 -29.57 -13.80 23.08
CA LEU A 73 -28.68 -14.87 23.50
C LEU A 73 -28.02 -15.52 22.29
N PHE A 74 -26.71 -15.37 22.16
CA PHE A 74 -25.94 -15.97 21.08
C PHE A 74 -24.91 -16.94 21.62
N HIS A 75 -25.19 -18.23 21.52
CA HIS A 75 -24.22 -19.27 21.84
C HIS A 75 -23.19 -19.44 20.74
N TYR A 76 -21.97 -19.74 21.11
CA TYR A 76 -20.86 -19.99 20.20
C TYR A 76 -19.97 -21.11 20.72
N GLY A 77 -19.25 -21.73 19.84
CA GLY A 77 -18.35 -22.83 20.15
C GLY A 77 -17.06 -22.77 19.38
N LEU A 78 -16.09 -23.50 19.85
CA LEU A 78 -14.78 -23.63 19.20
C LEU A 78 -14.32 -25.09 19.35
N LEU A 79 -14.00 -25.73 18.20
CA LEU A 79 -13.33 -27.03 18.23
C LEU A 79 -11.85 -26.80 17.93
N ILE A 80 -10.99 -27.23 18.84
CA ILE A 80 -9.53 -27.18 18.71
C ILE A 80 -9.01 -28.58 18.40
N SER A 81 -8.42 -28.79 17.24
CA SER A 81 -7.87 -30.06 16.79
C SER A 81 -6.35 -30.00 16.71
N LYS A 82 -5.67 -30.68 17.63
CA LYS A 82 -4.21 -30.77 17.72
C LYS A 82 -3.70 -32.03 17.04
N PRO A 83 -2.71 -31.97 16.14
CA PRO A 83 -2.13 -33.18 15.57
C PRO A 83 -1.41 -34.00 16.64
N LYS A 84 -1.52 -35.32 16.55
CA LYS A 84 -0.77 -36.24 17.42
C LYS A 84 0.72 -36.28 17.10
N LEU A 85 1.06 -36.04 15.84
CA LEU A 85 2.44 -36.03 15.37
C LEU A 85 3.14 -34.73 15.86
N LYS A 86 4.12 -34.88 16.75
CA LYS A 86 4.83 -33.75 17.37
C LYS A 86 5.63 -32.88 16.38
N SER A 87 5.99 -33.43 15.22
CA SER A 87 6.70 -32.68 14.15
C SER A 87 5.78 -31.68 13.43
N ASN A 88 4.45 -31.83 13.56
CA ASN A 88 3.52 -30.89 12.96
C ASN A 88 3.47 -29.59 13.80
N LYS A 89 3.77 -28.46 13.14
CA LYS A 89 3.85 -27.14 13.78
C LYS A 89 2.50 -26.42 13.89
N PHE A 90 1.46 -26.95 13.28
CA PHE A 90 0.15 -26.31 13.17
C PHE A 90 -0.96 -27.16 13.75
N SER A 91 -1.97 -26.49 14.29
CA SER A 91 -3.25 -27.03 14.74
C SER A 91 -4.40 -26.38 13.98
N TYR A 92 -5.60 -26.93 14.08
CA TYR A 92 -6.78 -26.44 13.38
C TYR A 92 -7.86 -26.02 14.36
N LEU A 93 -8.59 -24.96 14.00
CA LEU A 93 -9.70 -24.43 14.77
C LEU A 93 -10.96 -24.45 13.90
N VAL A 94 -12.07 -24.98 14.42
CA VAL A 94 -13.38 -24.86 13.76
C VAL A 94 -14.23 -23.90 14.58
N SER A 95 -14.56 -22.76 13.96
CA SER A 95 -15.36 -21.72 14.59
C SER A 95 -16.85 -21.93 14.36
N LEU A 96 -17.63 -21.82 15.42
CA LEU A 96 -19.08 -21.91 15.43
C LEU A 96 -19.67 -20.63 16.06
N GLY A 97 -20.64 -20.05 15.40
CA GLY A 97 -21.21 -18.76 15.79
C GLY A 97 -20.19 -17.64 15.78
N LYS A 98 -20.20 -16.77 16.80
CA LYS A 98 -19.33 -15.60 16.90
C LYS A 98 -17.90 -15.87 17.39
N SER A 99 -17.51 -17.13 17.64
CA SER A 99 -16.18 -17.44 18.19
C SER A 99 -15.02 -16.94 17.30
N HIS A 100 -15.24 -16.77 16.00
CA HIS A 100 -14.25 -16.24 15.08
C HIS A 100 -13.73 -14.83 15.45
N PHE A 101 -14.52 -13.99 16.14
CA PHE A 101 -14.07 -12.67 16.58
C PHE A 101 -12.90 -12.74 17.57
N TYR A 102 -12.77 -13.84 18.32
CA TYR A 102 -11.71 -14.02 19.30
C TYR A 102 -10.43 -14.62 18.71
N LEU A 103 -10.47 -15.12 17.46
CA LEU A 103 -9.38 -15.86 16.84
C LEU A 103 -8.40 -14.96 16.07
N GLY A 104 -8.86 -13.82 15.59
CA GLY A 104 -8.19 -13.01 14.57
C GLY A 104 -6.72 -12.66 14.80
N LYS A 105 -6.28 -12.51 16.04
CA LYS A 105 -4.88 -12.19 16.38
C LYS A 105 -3.95 -13.41 16.54
N TYR A 106 -4.51 -14.63 16.53
CA TYR A 106 -3.76 -15.86 16.79
C TYR A 106 -3.61 -16.75 15.56
N ILE A 107 -4.56 -16.66 14.61
CA ILE A 107 -4.63 -17.52 13.42
C ILE A 107 -3.53 -17.19 12.41
N GLU A 108 -3.22 -18.16 11.58
CA GLU A 108 -2.46 -17.93 10.37
C GLU A 108 -3.32 -17.17 9.35
N ARG A 109 -2.84 -15.98 8.96
CA ARG A 109 -3.52 -15.17 7.96
C ARG A 109 -3.39 -15.81 6.59
N ASP A 110 -4.41 -15.56 5.75
CA ASP A 110 -4.47 -16.06 4.39
C ASP A 110 -4.33 -17.60 4.26
N PHE A 111 -4.56 -18.34 5.36
CA PHE A 111 -4.53 -19.79 5.32
C PHE A 111 -5.42 -20.36 4.21
N GLY A 112 -6.65 -19.85 4.09
CA GLY A 112 -7.56 -20.27 3.03
C GLY A 112 -7.06 -19.89 1.65
N ILE A 113 -6.50 -18.68 1.46
CA ILE A 113 -5.89 -18.28 0.18
C ILE A 113 -4.70 -19.18 -0.18
N ASN A 114 -3.85 -19.50 0.81
CA ASN A 114 -2.74 -20.44 0.62
C ASN A 114 -3.22 -21.86 0.24
N LEU A 115 -4.36 -22.27 0.75
CA LEU A 115 -5.00 -23.53 0.36
C LEU A 115 -5.60 -23.40 -1.06
N ALA A 116 -6.26 -22.27 -1.39
CA ALA A 116 -6.82 -22.03 -2.72
C ALA A 116 -5.76 -22.13 -3.83
N ILE A 117 -4.58 -21.54 -3.62
CA ILE A 117 -3.46 -21.61 -4.58
C ILE A 117 -3.13 -23.06 -4.96
N ARG A 118 -3.39 -24.03 -4.06
CA ARG A 118 -3.02 -25.45 -4.22
C ARG A 118 -4.17 -26.36 -4.64
N MET A 119 -5.41 -25.88 -4.62
CA MET A 119 -6.54 -26.77 -4.89
C MET A 119 -7.71 -26.15 -5.65
N ALA A 120 -7.76 -24.82 -5.77
CA ALA A 120 -8.91 -24.16 -6.37
C ALA A 120 -8.95 -24.32 -7.90
N ASP A 121 -10.15 -24.28 -8.44
CA ASP A 121 -10.42 -24.13 -9.86
C ASP A 121 -10.69 -22.65 -10.17
N GLU A 122 -9.71 -21.98 -10.76
CA GLU A 122 -9.78 -20.55 -11.07
C GLU A 122 -10.94 -20.22 -12.03
N GLU A 123 -11.23 -21.11 -13.00
CA GLU A 123 -12.26 -20.90 -13.99
C GLU A 123 -13.68 -20.94 -13.40
N SER A 124 -13.87 -21.58 -12.24
CA SER A 124 -15.16 -21.66 -11.53
C SER A 124 -15.34 -20.58 -10.47
N THR A 125 -14.52 -19.53 -10.46
CA THR A 125 -14.59 -18.44 -9.49
C THR A 125 -15.92 -17.69 -9.61
N LEU A 126 -16.66 -17.63 -8.50
CA LEU A 126 -17.94 -16.91 -8.40
C LEU A 126 -17.79 -15.55 -7.72
N LEU A 127 -16.86 -15.42 -6.77
CA LEU A 127 -16.66 -14.21 -6.01
C LEU A 127 -15.18 -14.03 -5.71
N LYS A 128 -14.68 -12.84 -5.96
CA LYS A 128 -13.34 -12.39 -5.61
C LYS A 128 -13.45 -11.05 -4.87
N LYS A 129 -12.81 -10.94 -3.70
CA LYS A 129 -12.59 -9.65 -3.02
C LYS A 129 -11.11 -9.37 -2.98
N SER A 130 -10.75 -8.14 -3.26
CA SER A 130 -9.36 -7.74 -3.38
C SER A 130 -9.13 -6.34 -2.82
N THR A 131 -7.92 -6.14 -2.32
CA THR A 131 -7.39 -4.83 -1.97
C THR A 131 -6.48 -4.34 -3.10
N TYR A 132 -6.71 -3.11 -3.58
CA TYR A 132 -5.92 -2.47 -4.63
C TYR A 132 -4.94 -1.50 -4.01
N PHE A 133 -3.68 -1.85 -3.99
CA PHE A 133 -2.64 -1.05 -3.33
C PHE A 133 -2.25 0.20 -4.11
N ALA A 134 -2.39 0.19 -5.44
CA ALA A 134 -2.13 1.37 -6.25
C ALA A 134 -3.08 2.53 -5.93
N SER A 135 -4.37 2.24 -5.65
CA SER A 135 -5.42 3.25 -5.42
C SER A 135 -6.02 3.23 -4.01
N ILE A 136 -5.51 2.40 -3.09
CA ILE A 136 -6.02 2.22 -1.72
C ILE A 136 -7.54 1.98 -1.70
N LYS A 137 -8.01 1.08 -2.58
CA LYS A 137 -9.42 0.70 -2.71
C LYS A 137 -9.59 -0.79 -2.42
N THR A 138 -10.75 -1.14 -1.90
CA THR A 138 -11.22 -2.53 -1.87
C THR A 138 -12.29 -2.73 -2.93
N GLY A 139 -12.24 -3.85 -3.63
CA GLY A 139 -13.20 -4.20 -4.66
C GLY A 139 -13.78 -5.60 -4.43
N GLU A 140 -15.01 -5.78 -4.86
CA GLU A 140 -15.66 -7.08 -4.91
C GLU A 140 -16.11 -7.34 -6.34
N MET A 141 -15.75 -8.48 -6.89
CA MET A 141 -16.17 -8.92 -8.21
C MET A 141 -16.97 -10.22 -8.08
N SER A 142 -18.19 -10.24 -8.60
CA SER A 142 -18.99 -11.44 -8.76
C SER A 142 -19.02 -11.84 -10.23
N SER A 143 -18.75 -13.10 -10.53
CA SER A 143 -18.79 -13.65 -11.89
C SER A 143 -19.98 -14.57 -12.02
N TYR A 144 -20.80 -14.34 -13.05
CA TYR A 144 -21.92 -15.22 -13.42
C TYR A 144 -21.58 -16.14 -14.60
N ASN A 145 -20.48 -15.81 -15.29
CA ASN A 145 -19.94 -16.60 -16.41
C ASN A 145 -18.54 -17.10 -16.03
N LYS A 146 -17.95 -17.89 -16.92
CA LYS A 146 -16.61 -18.42 -16.73
C LYS A 146 -15.61 -17.30 -16.46
N PHE A 147 -14.87 -17.41 -15.37
CA PHE A 147 -13.80 -16.50 -15.03
C PHE A 147 -12.67 -16.64 -16.05
N ILE A 148 -12.21 -15.54 -16.62
CA ILE A 148 -11.11 -15.55 -17.59
C ILE A 148 -9.80 -15.48 -16.81
N LYS A 149 -8.90 -16.40 -17.10
CA LYS A 149 -7.52 -16.36 -16.62
C LYS A 149 -6.89 -15.02 -17.00
N ASP A 150 -6.14 -14.41 -16.11
CA ASP A 150 -5.56 -13.05 -16.22
C ASP A 150 -6.51 -11.87 -15.85
N ASN A 151 -7.62 -12.11 -15.17
CA ASN A 151 -8.52 -11.07 -14.66
C ASN A 151 -8.06 -10.46 -13.32
N TYR A 152 -6.75 -10.46 -13.06
CA TYR A 152 -6.20 -9.75 -11.91
C TYR A 152 -5.68 -8.39 -12.34
N ASP A 153 -6.06 -7.38 -11.57
CA ASP A 153 -5.56 -6.03 -11.78
C ASP A 153 -4.13 -5.87 -11.24
N PRO A 154 -3.26 -5.15 -11.95
CA PRO A 154 -1.96 -4.80 -11.43
C PRO A 154 -2.06 -4.00 -10.12
N GLY A 155 -1.28 -4.39 -9.12
CA GLY A 155 -1.38 -3.82 -7.78
C GLY A 155 -2.54 -4.35 -6.93
N GLU A 156 -3.22 -5.40 -7.38
CA GLU A 156 -4.28 -6.10 -6.66
C GLU A 156 -3.70 -7.17 -5.73
N SER A 157 -4.26 -7.31 -4.53
CA SER A 157 -4.06 -8.43 -3.62
C SER A 157 -5.38 -9.13 -3.36
N VAL A 158 -5.46 -10.43 -3.63
CA VAL A 158 -6.68 -11.23 -3.42
C VAL A 158 -6.80 -11.64 -1.96
N ASP A 159 -7.88 -11.23 -1.30
CA ASP A 159 -8.13 -11.47 0.13
C ASP A 159 -9.23 -12.50 0.38
N HIS A 160 -10.09 -12.72 -0.61
CA HIS A 160 -11.21 -13.64 -0.51
C HIS A 160 -11.54 -14.21 -1.89
N LEU A 161 -11.69 -15.53 -1.96
CA LEU A 161 -12.05 -16.24 -3.18
C LEU A 161 -13.16 -17.25 -2.87
N LYS A 162 -14.21 -17.26 -3.69
CA LYS A 162 -15.26 -18.28 -3.66
C LYS A 162 -15.26 -19.01 -4.98
N THR A 163 -14.87 -20.28 -4.96
CA THR A 163 -14.72 -21.11 -6.15
C THR A 163 -14.87 -22.58 -5.80
N LYS A 164 -14.91 -23.47 -6.81
CA LYS A 164 -14.84 -24.90 -6.62
C LYS A 164 -13.39 -25.37 -6.43
N ALA A 165 -13.24 -26.59 -5.92
CA ALA A 165 -11.96 -27.27 -6.00
C ALA A 165 -11.74 -27.87 -7.40
N LYS A 166 -10.49 -27.88 -7.86
CA LYS A 166 -10.13 -28.49 -9.16
C LYS A 166 -10.35 -30.01 -9.16
N ASN A 167 -10.11 -30.67 -8.02
CA ASN A 167 -10.41 -32.09 -7.85
C ASN A 167 -11.79 -32.27 -7.24
N ILE A 168 -12.82 -32.40 -8.09
CA ILE A 168 -14.21 -32.56 -7.69
C ILE A 168 -14.46 -33.91 -6.98
N ASP A 169 -13.75 -34.96 -7.36
CA ASP A 169 -13.89 -36.28 -6.74
C ASP A 169 -13.48 -36.27 -5.27
N GLU A 170 -12.46 -35.50 -4.91
CA GLU A 170 -11.99 -35.36 -3.53
C GLU A 170 -12.83 -34.40 -2.69
N TRP A 171 -13.31 -33.29 -3.28
CA TRP A 171 -13.91 -32.15 -2.58
C TRP A 171 -15.39 -31.92 -2.83
N GLY A 172 -15.95 -32.59 -3.85
CA GLY A 172 -17.31 -32.37 -4.32
C GLY A 172 -17.46 -31.15 -5.22
N GLU A 173 -18.66 -30.95 -5.75
CA GLU A 173 -19.00 -29.88 -6.70
C GLU A 173 -19.33 -28.53 -6.03
N ARG A 174 -19.29 -28.45 -4.71
CA ARG A 174 -19.68 -27.25 -3.99
C ARG A 174 -18.60 -26.19 -3.97
N ASN A 175 -19.06 -24.94 -3.90
CA ASN A 175 -18.14 -23.82 -3.75
C ASN A 175 -17.54 -23.83 -2.34
N ILE A 176 -16.25 -23.58 -2.28
CA ILE A 176 -15.45 -23.39 -1.10
C ILE A 176 -15.13 -21.91 -1.00
N ILE A 177 -15.13 -21.35 0.20
CA ILE A 177 -14.71 -19.98 0.45
C ILE A 177 -13.33 -20.00 1.10
N PHE A 178 -12.42 -19.24 0.52
CA PHE A 178 -11.02 -19.12 0.91
C PHE A 178 -10.72 -17.67 1.32
N SER A 179 -10.20 -17.50 2.53
CA SER A 179 -9.77 -16.21 3.08
C SER A 179 -8.72 -16.46 4.19
N ASP A 180 -8.78 -15.77 5.33
CA ASP A 180 -8.05 -16.13 6.57
C ASP A 180 -8.49 -17.54 7.10
N SER A 181 -9.64 -17.99 6.66
CA SER A 181 -10.20 -19.32 6.92
C SER A 181 -10.57 -20.01 5.62
N VAL A 182 -10.88 -21.29 5.72
CA VAL A 182 -11.56 -22.02 4.66
C VAL A 182 -12.95 -22.42 5.12
N GLN A 183 -13.99 -22.11 4.32
CA GLN A 183 -15.36 -22.55 4.60
C GLN A 183 -15.75 -23.65 3.63
N ILE A 184 -16.00 -24.84 4.16
CA ILE A 184 -16.34 -26.05 3.40
C ILE A 184 -17.67 -26.59 3.89
N SER A 185 -18.58 -26.88 2.96
CA SER A 185 -19.80 -27.63 3.24
C SER A 185 -19.58 -29.09 2.84
N ALA A 186 -19.60 -29.98 3.82
CA ALA A 186 -19.34 -31.39 3.59
C ALA A 186 -20.34 -32.27 4.35
N ASN A 187 -20.66 -33.43 3.79
CA ASN A 187 -21.45 -34.46 4.48
C ASN A 187 -20.53 -35.35 5.36
N ILE A 188 -19.77 -34.68 6.23
CA ILE A 188 -18.84 -35.29 7.18
C ILE A 188 -19.32 -34.87 8.58
N PRO A 189 -19.71 -35.78 9.45
CA PRO A 189 -20.11 -35.43 10.82
C PRO A 189 -18.90 -34.98 11.65
N PRO A 190 -19.07 -34.18 12.71
CA PRO A 190 -17.97 -33.69 13.54
C PRO A 190 -17.09 -34.80 14.13
N GLU A 191 -17.62 -35.97 14.29
CA GLU A 191 -16.91 -37.19 14.74
C GLU A 191 -15.89 -37.70 13.69
N GLN A 192 -15.99 -37.27 12.45
CA GLN A 192 -15.10 -37.63 11.35
C GLN A 192 -14.32 -36.44 10.81
N ILE A 193 -14.27 -35.32 11.52
CA ILE A 193 -13.56 -34.09 11.12
C ILE A 193 -12.08 -34.35 10.82
N ASP A 194 -11.51 -35.35 11.47
CA ASP A 194 -10.16 -35.84 11.27
C ASP A 194 -9.81 -36.03 9.77
N SER A 195 -10.73 -36.69 9.04
CA SER A 195 -10.55 -36.97 7.60
C SER A 195 -10.52 -35.71 6.76
N LEU A 196 -11.30 -34.69 7.13
CA LEU A 196 -11.31 -33.39 6.42
C LEU A 196 -10.02 -32.61 6.71
N LEU A 197 -9.56 -32.60 7.95
CA LEU A 197 -8.31 -31.92 8.33
C LEU A 197 -7.09 -32.57 7.67
N GLU A 198 -7.08 -33.91 7.54
CA GLU A 198 -6.01 -34.63 6.80
C GLU A 198 -6.00 -34.28 5.31
N LYS A 199 -7.18 -34.13 4.69
CA LYS A 199 -7.27 -33.68 3.29
C LYS A 199 -6.70 -32.27 3.13
N ILE A 200 -7.03 -31.36 4.04
CA ILE A 200 -6.48 -30.00 4.05
C ILE A 200 -4.96 -30.02 4.18
N GLU A 201 -4.43 -30.77 5.16
CA GLU A 201 -2.99 -30.89 5.41
C GLU A 201 -2.23 -31.39 4.15
N ARG A 202 -2.75 -32.46 3.52
CA ARG A 202 -2.18 -32.99 2.28
C ARG A 202 -2.17 -31.97 1.15
N ASN A 203 -3.24 -31.18 1.01
CA ASN A 203 -3.30 -30.17 -0.04
C ASN A 203 -2.38 -28.99 0.25
N MET A 204 -2.17 -28.62 1.52
CA MET A 204 -1.18 -27.60 1.91
C MET A 204 0.27 -27.98 1.55
N MET A 205 0.56 -29.28 1.38
CA MET A 205 1.89 -29.79 0.98
C MET A 205 2.05 -29.93 -0.55
N LYS A 206 0.98 -29.78 -1.33
CA LYS A 206 1.04 -29.85 -2.80
C LYS A 206 1.66 -28.58 -3.40
N GLY A 207 2.13 -28.69 -4.64
CA GLY A 207 2.53 -27.53 -5.45
C GLY A 207 1.35 -26.62 -5.79
N GLU A 208 1.65 -25.41 -6.19
CA GLU A 208 0.67 -24.41 -6.62
C GLU A 208 0.03 -24.81 -7.95
N VAL A 209 -1.28 -24.71 -8.06
CA VAL A 209 -2.07 -25.00 -9.26
C VAL A 209 -2.67 -23.74 -9.89
N ILE A 210 -2.81 -22.66 -9.09
CA ILE A 210 -3.19 -21.33 -9.56
C ILE A 210 -2.24 -20.31 -8.95
N SER A 211 -2.15 -19.13 -9.58
CA SER A 211 -1.30 -18.03 -9.11
C SER A 211 -2.15 -16.82 -8.77
N LEU A 212 -2.26 -16.49 -7.49
CA LEU A 212 -2.98 -15.32 -7.02
C LEU A 212 -2.01 -14.21 -6.63
N PRO A 213 -2.23 -12.95 -7.08
CA PRO A 213 -1.41 -11.83 -6.62
C PRO A 213 -1.68 -11.56 -5.14
N LYS A 214 -0.61 -11.37 -4.36
CA LYS A 214 -0.71 -11.15 -2.91
C LYS A 214 0.28 -10.12 -2.44
N LEU A 215 -0.22 -9.11 -1.73
CA LEU A 215 0.52 -8.14 -0.94
C LEU A 215 -0.24 -7.95 0.38
N GLU A 216 0.39 -8.23 1.50
CA GLU A 216 -0.27 -8.19 2.80
C GLU A 216 0.59 -7.53 3.88
N PRO A 217 -0.02 -6.87 4.87
CA PRO A 217 0.74 -6.28 5.96
C PRO A 217 1.34 -7.37 6.84
N VAL A 218 2.61 -7.20 7.18
CA VAL A 218 3.29 -8.03 8.20
C VAL A 218 2.61 -7.77 9.54
N LYS A 219 2.15 -8.81 10.22
CA LYS A 219 1.44 -8.71 11.52
C LYS A 219 2.25 -9.20 12.70
N ASP A 220 3.20 -10.09 12.45
CA ASP A 220 4.10 -10.60 13.48
C ASP A 220 4.95 -9.45 14.03
N ILE A 221 4.88 -9.24 15.36
CA ILE A 221 5.54 -8.13 16.05
C ILE A 221 7.05 -8.36 16.09
N ASP A 222 7.49 -9.60 16.31
CA ASP A 222 8.91 -9.93 16.39
C ASP A 222 9.57 -9.74 15.03
N LEU A 223 8.90 -10.18 13.96
CA LEU A 223 9.34 -9.94 12.59
C LEU A 223 9.38 -8.44 12.25
N LYS A 224 8.36 -7.65 12.63
CA LYS A 224 8.39 -6.19 12.44
C LYS A 224 9.58 -5.54 13.11
N ASN A 225 9.87 -5.94 14.35
CA ASN A 225 11.02 -5.41 15.09
C ASN A 225 12.34 -5.78 14.41
N GLU A 226 12.44 -6.99 13.86
CA GLU A 226 13.60 -7.45 13.12
C GLU A 226 13.77 -6.69 11.79
N LEU A 227 12.68 -6.46 11.05
CA LEU A 227 12.68 -5.66 9.84
C LEU A 227 13.07 -4.20 10.12
N ASP A 228 12.59 -3.62 11.23
CA ASP A 228 12.94 -2.27 11.66
C ASP A 228 14.44 -2.14 12.04
N LYS A 229 15.00 -3.14 12.71
CA LYS A 229 16.44 -3.20 13.00
C LYS A 229 17.26 -3.30 11.70
N ASN A 230 16.86 -4.15 10.77
CA ASN A 230 17.53 -4.28 9.48
C ASN A 230 17.48 -2.98 8.67
N LEU A 231 16.34 -2.27 8.69
CA LEU A 231 16.21 -0.95 8.08
C LEU A 231 17.22 0.05 8.64
N LEU A 232 17.27 0.21 9.98
CA LEU A 232 18.21 1.14 10.62
C LEU A 232 19.67 0.79 10.36
N ASN A 233 20.02 -0.49 10.39
CA ASN A 233 21.37 -0.96 10.07
C ASN A 233 21.74 -0.65 8.62
N ALA A 234 20.84 -0.95 7.68
CA ALA A 234 21.05 -0.68 6.27
C ALA A 234 21.27 0.82 5.97
N ILE A 235 20.53 1.70 6.67
CA ILE A 235 20.70 3.15 6.56
C ILE A 235 22.05 3.59 7.13
N ARG A 236 22.39 3.15 8.35
CA ARG A 236 23.64 3.52 9.03
C ARG A 236 24.88 3.05 8.29
N GLU A 237 24.81 1.90 7.61
CA GLU A 237 25.91 1.33 6.82
C GLU A 237 26.01 1.93 5.42
N GLY A 238 25.08 2.81 5.02
CA GLY A 238 25.02 3.39 3.67
C GLY A 238 24.79 2.35 2.56
N LYS A 239 24.33 1.15 2.91
CA LYS A 239 24.18 0.02 1.98
C LYS A 239 22.82 -0.01 1.27
N SER A 240 21.88 0.80 1.68
CA SER A 240 20.53 0.79 1.12
C SER A 240 20.10 2.13 0.55
N SER A 241 19.43 2.08 -0.58
CA SER A 241 18.65 3.20 -1.08
C SER A 241 17.27 3.15 -0.42
N PHE A 242 17.05 3.99 0.57
CA PHE A 242 15.69 4.34 1.00
C PHE A 242 15.27 5.66 0.35
N SER A 243 13.99 5.88 0.21
CA SER A 243 13.46 7.17 -0.21
C SER A 243 12.64 7.81 0.92
N LEU A 244 12.59 9.14 0.90
CA LEU A 244 11.84 9.95 1.85
C LEU A 244 10.75 10.68 1.08
N SER A 245 9.58 10.78 1.65
CA SER A 245 8.45 11.45 1.04
C SER A 245 7.99 12.63 1.90
N GLU A 246 8.23 13.84 1.42
CA GLU A 246 7.67 15.05 2.03
C GLU A 246 6.14 15.03 2.01
N PHE A 247 5.55 14.45 0.96
CA PHE A 247 4.10 14.26 0.86
C PHE A 247 3.54 13.48 2.05
N GLU A 248 4.24 12.46 2.52
CA GLU A 248 3.83 11.71 3.70
C GLU A 248 3.90 12.55 4.99
N VAL A 249 4.81 13.51 5.05
CA VAL A 249 4.95 14.41 6.21
C VAL A 249 3.88 15.52 6.18
N LEU A 250 3.73 16.17 5.04
CA LEU A 250 2.85 17.34 4.85
C LEU A 250 1.44 16.98 4.40
N GLY A 251 1.26 15.81 3.79
CA GLY A 251 0.02 15.41 3.14
C GLY A 251 -0.29 16.28 1.92
N GLY A 252 -1.57 16.45 1.61
CA GLY A 252 -2.00 17.24 0.45
C GLY A 252 -1.57 18.71 0.45
N HIS A 253 -1.08 19.25 1.56
CA HIS A 253 -0.66 20.66 1.64
C HIS A 253 0.50 20.98 0.71
N ILE A 254 1.45 20.07 0.53
CA ILE A 254 2.61 20.32 -0.35
C ILE A 254 2.19 20.47 -1.81
N VAL A 255 1.10 19.82 -2.22
CA VAL A 255 0.57 19.90 -3.60
C VAL A 255 -0.30 21.13 -3.80
N LEU A 256 -0.92 21.63 -2.73
CA LEU A 256 -1.94 22.67 -2.77
C LEU A 256 -1.45 24.05 -2.37
N THR A 257 -0.22 24.16 -1.85
CA THR A 257 0.36 25.43 -1.41
C THR A 257 1.80 25.55 -1.88
N SER A 258 2.21 26.78 -2.23
CA SER A 258 3.62 27.10 -2.50
C SER A 258 4.39 27.50 -1.24
N ASP A 259 3.86 27.18 -0.04
CA ASP A 259 4.44 27.59 1.22
C ASP A 259 5.72 26.79 1.52
N GLU A 260 6.74 27.48 2.01
CA GLU A 260 8.00 26.87 2.42
C GLU A 260 7.89 26.32 3.84
N PHE A 261 8.10 25.01 3.97
CA PHE A 261 8.12 24.34 5.28
C PHE A 261 9.54 24.14 5.77
N ASN A 262 9.73 24.22 7.07
CA ASN A 262 10.96 23.82 7.74
C ASN A 262 10.76 22.47 8.42
N TYR A 263 11.77 21.61 8.35
CA TYR A 263 11.76 20.28 8.92
C TYR A 263 12.76 20.17 10.06
N SER A 264 12.42 19.36 11.04
CA SER A 264 13.34 18.96 12.10
C SER A 264 13.11 17.50 12.48
N ILE A 265 14.16 16.85 13.00
CA ILE A 265 14.14 15.46 13.45
C ILE A 265 14.50 15.37 14.92
N TYR A 266 13.86 14.46 15.65
CA TYR A 266 14.11 14.25 17.07
C TYR A 266 13.70 12.84 17.52
N THR A 267 14.11 12.44 18.74
CA THR A 267 13.70 11.18 19.36
C THR A 267 12.73 11.41 20.51
N LYS A 268 11.71 10.53 20.63
CA LYS A 268 10.73 10.57 21.73
C LYS A 268 11.33 10.32 23.11
N SER A 269 12.46 9.63 23.19
CA SER A 269 13.10 9.21 24.43
C SER A 269 13.77 10.36 25.20
N SER A 270 13.92 11.55 24.59
CA SER A 270 14.40 12.72 25.29
C SER A 270 13.32 13.31 26.20
N ARG A 271 13.64 13.52 27.49
CA ARG A 271 12.73 14.15 28.44
C ARG A 271 12.37 15.60 28.07
N GLU A 272 13.18 16.24 27.25
CA GLU A 272 12.96 17.55 26.67
C GLU A 272 13.10 17.48 25.14
N PRO A 273 11.98 17.42 24.39
CA PRO A 273 11.99 17.28 22.93
C PRO A 273 12.73 18.41 22.20
N GLU A 274 12.87 19.57 22.82
CA GLU A 274 13.50 20.76 22.20
C GLU A 274 15.03 20.73 22.25
N GLU A 275 15.65 20.03 23.19
CA GLU A 275 17.12 19.95 23.29
C GLU A 275 17.80 19.02 22.30
N ASN A 276 17.05 18.02 21.75
CA ASN A 276 17.55 17.03 20.78
C ASN A 276 16.97 17.24 19.38
N LEU A 277 16.54 18.44 19.08
CA LEU A 277 15.92 18.79 17.81
C LEU A 277 17.01 19.17 16.81
N GLN A 278 17.24 18.30 15.81
CA GLN A 278 18.13 18.60 14.69
C GLN A 278 17.33 19.30 13.61
N ASP A 279 17.73 20.49 13.22
CA ASP A 279 17.18 21.20 12.07
C ASP A 279 17.61 20.51 10.77
N LEU A 280 16.65 20.24 9.88
CA LEU A 280 16.86 19.67 8.57
C LEU A 280 16.76 20.70 7.44
N GLY A 281 16.36 21.95 7.75
CA GLY A 281 16.11 22.99 6.75
C GLY A 281 14.77 22.83 6.05
N GLN A 282 14.69 23.33 4.81
CA GLN A 282 13.45 23.37 4.01
C GLN A 282 13.23 22.11 3.16
N THR A 283 14.19 21.18 3.13
CA THR A 283 14.12 19.93 2.37
C THR A 283 14.51 18.74 3.23
N LEU A 284 13.93 17.56 2.93
CA LEU A 284 14.27 16.31 3.60
C LEU A 284 15.48 15.65 2.93
N GLU A 285 16.67 16.19 3.19
CA GLU A 285 17.92 15.62 2.65
C GLU A 285 18.31 14.32 3.36
N LYS A 286 18.51 13.27 2.59
CA LYS A 286 18.87 11.93 3.11
C LYS A 286 20.15 11.94 3.90
N GLU A 287 21.15 12.66 3.42
CA GLU A 287 22.50 12.75 4.00
C GLU A 287 22.45 13.31 5.42
N ILE A 288 21.61 14.31 5.66
CA ILE A 288 21.43 14.91 7.00
C ILE A 288 20.75 13.91 7.92
N ILE A 289 19.73 13.21 7.43
CA ILE A 289 19.03 12.18 8.21
C ILE A 289 19.94 10.99 8.50
N ILE A 290 20.72 10.50 7.53
CA ILE A 290 21.71 9.44 7.75
C ILE A 290 22.70 9.86 8.82
N LYS A 291 23.25 11.08 8.72
CA LYS A 291 24.18 11.62 9.72
C LYS A 291 23.55 11.65 11.11
N TYR A 292 22.32 12.14 11.24
CA TYR A 292 21.59 12.13 12.51
C TYR A 292 21.41 10.71 13.05
N LEU A 293 20.93 9.76 12.22
CA LEU A 293 20.72 8.37 12.63
C LEU A 293 22.01 7.65 13.04
N THR A 294 23.16 8.05 12.49
CA THR A 294 24.46 7.48 12.90
C THR A 294 24.96 8.01 14.24
N THR A 295 24.48 9.18 14.68
CA THR A 295 24.81 9.73 16.01
C THR A 295 23.96 9.15 17.14
N LEU A 296 22.82 8.56 16.81
CA LEU A 296 21.92 7.97 17.79
C LEU A 296 22.45 6.65 18.35
N ASP A 297 22.08 6.36 19.59
CA ASP A 297 22.29 5.04 20.19
C ASP A 297 21.62 3.95 19.33
N LYS A 298 22.32 2.82 19.18
CA LYS A 298 21.84 1.68 18.37
C LYS A 298 20.58 1.03 18.93
N GLU A 299 20.31 1.20 20.21
CA GLU A 299 19.13 0.64 20.88
C GLU A 299 17.86 1.47 20.65
N ILE A 300 17.96 2.71 20.12
CA ILE A 300 16.78 3.53 19.83
C ILE A 300 16.01 2.95 18.64
N PRO A 301 14.75 2.53 18.85
CA PRO A 301 13.94 1.97 17.77
C PRO A 301 13.48 3.07 16.81
N ILE A 302 13.31 2.71 15.54
CA ILE A 302 12.85 3.66 14.49
C ILE A 302 11.46 4.25 14.80
N SER A 303 10.63 3.56 15.56
CA SER A 303 9.31 4.04 16.01
C SER A 303 9.39 5.29 16.89
N ASP A 304 10.51 5.51 17.55
CA ASP A 304 10.72 6.64 18.44
C ASP A 304 11.36 7.85 17.76
N ILE A 305 11.80 7.69 16.53
CA ILE A 305 12.36 8.76 15.71
C ILE A 305 11.22 9.45 14.96
N ARG A 306 11.16 10.78 15.06
CA ARG A 306 10.07 11.57 14.49
C ARG A 306 10.59 12.73 13.65
N ILE A 307 9.84 13.02 12.58
CA ILE A 307 10.00 14.24 11.79
C ILE A 307 8.90 15.22 12.20
N LYS A 308 9.27 16.49 12.35
CA LYS A 308 8.37 17.60 12.63
C LYS A 308 8.45 18.58 11.47
N SER A 309 7.32 18.97 10.93
CA SER A 309 7.21 20.08 9.99
C SER A 309 6.58 21.28 10.68
N HIS A 310 7.05 22.48 10.36
CA HIS A 310 6.51 23.73 10.88
C HIS A 310 6.55 24.82 9.80
N HIS A 311 5.52 25.66 9.84
CA HIS A 311 5.37 26.84 9.03
C HIS A 311 4.81 27.95 9.94
N GLU A 312 5.11 29.20 9.66
CA GLU A 312 4.73 30.32 10.54
C GLU A 312 3.21 30.41 10.78
N ASN A 313 2.41 30.07 9.79
CA ASN A 313 0.95 30.21 9.82
C ASN A 313 0.19 28.87 9.97
N MET A 314 0.86 27.75 10.19
CA MET A 314 0.21 26.43 10.25
C MET A 314 0.52 25.67 11.53
N THR A 315 -0.40 24.79 11.91
CA THR A 315 -0.20 23.88 13.04
C THR A 315 1.00 22.97 12.82
N ARG A 316 1.91 22.94 13.80
CA ARG A 316 3.06 22.03 13.81
C ARG A 316 2.57 20.58 13.71
N ARG A 317 3.13 19.81 12.77
CA ARG A 317 2.83 18.38 12.60
C ARG A 317 4.06 17.56 12.95
N SER A 318 3.86 16.47 13.66
CA SER A 318 4.92 15.51 13.96
C SER A 318 4.45 14.10 13.62
N LYS A 319 5.25 13.39 12.81
CA LYS A 319 5.00 12.00 12.40
C LYS A 319 6.23 11.12 12.69
N PRO A 320 6.06 9.80 12.90
CA PRO A 320 7.18 8.88 12.90
C PRO A 320 7.98 8.98 11.60
N LEU A 321 9.31 8.99 11.70
CA LEU A 321 10.20 8.98 10.53
C LEU A 321 9.83 7.85 9.57
N LYS A 322 9.51 6.69 10.11
CA LYS A 322 9.14 5.48 9.36
C LYS A 322 7.95 5.69 8.42
N GLU A 323 7.01 6.59 8.75
CA GLU A 323 5.86 6.90 7.88
C GLU A 323 6.27 7.66 6.62
N ALA A 324 7.35 8.44 6.69
CA ALA A 324 7.89 9.18 5.55
C ALA A 324 8.89 8.37 4.70
N MET A 325 9.15 7.11 5.07
CA MET A 325 10.15 6.28 4.42
C MET A 325 9.52 5.23 3.51
N ASP A 326 10.12 5.07 2.34
CA ASP A 326 9.93 3.94 1.44
C ASP A 326 11.20 3.09 1.40
N PHE A 327 11.05 1.80 1.61
CA PHE A 327 12.16 0.86 1.60
C PHE A 327 11.70 -0.54 1.20
N SER A 328 12.49 -1.21 0.38
CA SER A 328 12.22 -2.60 0.01
C SER A 328 13.50 -3.43 0.09
N PHE A 329 13.40 -4.64 0.60
CA PHE A 329 14.52 -5.57 0.64
C PHE A 329 14.08 -7.02 0.77
N THR A 330 15.01 -7.92 0.50
CA THR A 330 14.82 -9.37 0.66
C THR A 330 15.40 -9.83 2.01
N PHE A 331 14.56 -10.49 2.80
CA PHE A 331 14.94 -11.07 4.08
C PHE A 331 14.40 -12.50 4.17
N ASN A 332 15.22 -13.47 4.57
CA ASN A 332 14.86 -14.89 4.64
C ASN A 332 14.17 -15.43 3.37
N LYS A 333 14.67 -15.06 2.18
CA LYS A 333 14.13 -15.39 0.85
C LYS A 333 12.73 -14.83 0.56
N GLN A 334 12.22 -13.94 1.41
CA GLN A 334 10.94 -13.26 1.24
C GLN A 334 11.19 -11.79 0.94
N GLN A 335 10.39 -11.19 0.07
CA GLN A 335 10.48 -9.77 -0.25
C GLN A 335 9.54 -8.94 0.63
N TYR A 336 10.06 -7.86 1.17
CA TYR A 336 9.33 -6.94 2.06
C TYR A 336 9.37 -5.52 1.52
N LEU A 337 8.29 -4.80 1.77
CA LEU A 337 8.09 -3.41 1.41
C LEU A 337 7.66 -2.62 2.65
N LEU A 338 8.37 -1.53 2.95
CA LEU A 338 7.90 -0.52 3.89
C LEU A 338 7.15 0.57 3.12
N ARG A 339 5.91 0.82 3.51
CA ARG A 339 5.08 1.87 2.94
C ARG A 339 4.17 2.47 4.01
N HIS A 340 4.10 3.79 4.12
CA HIS A 340 3.30 4.51 5.13
C HIS A 340 3.52 3.96 6.56
N GLY A 341 4.76 3.67 6.92
CA GLY A 341 5.12 3.12 8.23
C GLY A 341 4.75 1.65 8.46
N THR A 342 4.15 0.98 7.49
CA THR A 342 3.72 -0.42 7.58
C THR A 342 4.57 -1.31 6.69
N TRP A 343 5.04 -2.43 7.25
CA TRP A 343 5.69 -3.47 6.49
C TRP A 343 4.68 -4.35 5.78
N PHE A 344 4.95 -4.64 4.52
CA PHE A 344 4.20 -5.57 3.67
C PHE A 344 5.12 -6.67 3.16
N VAL A 345 4.52 -7.84 2.92
CA VAL A 345 5.11 -8.97 2.21
C VAL A 345 4.35 -9.22 0.93
N PHE A 346 5.03 -9.58 -0.14
CA PHE A 346 4.39 -9.81 -1.45
C PHE A 346 5.00 -11.03 -2.15
N ASN A 347 4.22 -11.59 -3.08
CA ASN A 347 4.65 -12.74 -3.88
C ASN A 347 5.07 -12.33 -5.30
N SER A 348 5.72 -13.28 -6.00
CA SER A 348 6.18 -13.06 -7.38
C SER A 348 5.03 -12.77 -8.36
N THR A 349 3.87 -13.36 -8.13
CA THR A 349 2.68 -13.15 -8.97
C THR A 349 2.22 -11.69 -8.92
N PHE A 350 2.19 -11.07 -7.74
CA PHE A 350 1.89 -9.66 -7.57
C PHE A 350 2.82 -8.79 -8.42
N MET A 351 4.12 -9.03 -8.34
CA MET A 351 5.12 -8.29 -9.12
C MET A 351 4.97 -8.50 -10.62
N GLN A 352 4.76 -9.74 -11.07
CA GLN A 352 4.59 -10.04 -12.50
C GLN A 352 3.41 -9.29 -13.14
N TYR A 353 2.28 -9.19 -12.44
CA TYR A 353 1.13 -8.41 -12.93
C TYR A 353 1.45 -6.92 -12.99
N LEU A 354 2.11 -6.39 -11.96
CA LEU A 354 2.48 -4.98 -11.89
C LEU A 354 3.48 -4.62 -13.00
N GLU A 355 4.58 -5.34 -13.12
CA GLU A 355 5.61 -5.13 -14.14
C GLU A 355 5.07 -5.28 -15.57
N ARG A 356 4.23 -6.30 -15.82
CA ARG A 356 3.58 -6.48 -17.12
C ARG A 356 2.71 -5.28 -17.50
N SER A 357 2.06 -4.64 -16.56
CA SER A 357 1.26 -3.44 -16.79
C SER A 357 2.13 -2.22 -17.08
N ILE A 358 3.15 -2.01 -16.27
CA ILE A 358 4.09 -0.89 -16.43
C ILE A 358 4.80 -0.96 -17.77
N ASN A 359 5.22 -2.15 -18.19
CA ASN A 359 5.91 -2.35 -19.49
C ASN A 359 5.00 -2.13 -20.72
N LYS A 360 3.70 -1.95 -20.53
CA LYS A 360 2.77 -1.55 -21.62
C LYS A 360 2.70 -0.03 -21.80
N ILE A 361 3.24 0.77 -20.88
CA ILE A 361 3.25 2.23 -21.02
C ILE A 361 4.24 2.59 -22.13
N PRO A 362 3.83 3.40 -23.13
CA PRO A 362 4.75 3.88 -24.15
C PRO A 362 5.93 4.64 -23.53
N LEU A 363 7.12 4.14 -23.76
CA LEU A 363 8.37 4.68 -23.23
C LEU A 363 9.24 5.15 -24.41
N SER A 364 9.76 6.39 -24.34
CA SER A 364 10.60 6.95 -25.39
C SER A 364 11.78 7.73 -24.82
N ALA A 365 12.97 7.49 -25.36
CA ALA A 365 14.12 8.33 -25.06
C ALA A 365 13.95 9.72 -25.72
N ARG A 366 14.36 10.77 -25.01
CA ARG A 366 14.26 12.16 -25.44
C ARG A 366 15.58 12.90 -25.20
N ASP A 367 15.57 14.22 -25.44
CA ASP A 367 16.73 15.09 -25.31
C ASP A 367 17.40 15.00 -23.93
N ASN A 368 18.71 14.90 -23.92
CA ASN A 368 19.48 14.83 -22.71
C ASN A 368 19.75 16.21 -22.10
N LEU A 369 19.78 16.29 -20.79
CA LEU A 369 20.30 17.44 -20.07
C LEU A 369 21.84 17.35 -20.04
N ILE A 370 22.50 18.36 -20.59
CA ILE A 370 23.96 18.49 -20.57
C ILE A 370 24.34 19.47 -19.46
N GLU A 371 25.07 19.03 -18.46
CA GLU A 371 25.43 19.86 -17.29
C GLU A 371 26.31 21.06 -17.67
N SER A 372 27.22 20.90 -18.62
CA SER A 372 28.06 22.01 -19.10
C SER A 372 27.24 23.15 -19.70
N ASP A 373 26.20 22.83 -20.46
CA ASP A 373 25.34 23.83 -21.09
C ASP A 373 24.52 24.57 -20.02
N TYR A 374 24.01 23.84 -19.03
CA TYR A 374 23.30 24.44 -17.90
C TYR A 374 24.20 25.38 -17.10
N LEU A 375 25.43 24.97 -16.78
CA LEU A 375 26.37 25.80 -16.01
C LEU A 375 26.76 27.06 -16.75
N SER A 376 26.94 26.99 -18.08
CA SER A 376 27.20 28.16 -18.91
C SER A 376 26.03 29.14 -18.91
N TRP A 377 24.81 28.63 -19.15
CA TRP A 377 23.59 29.41 -19.08
C TRP A 377 23.35 30.02 -17.68
N LYS A 378 23.61 29.28 -16.62
CA LYS A 378 23.46 29.75 -15.24
C LYS A 378 24.36 30.94 -14.97
N LYS A 379 25.63 30.84 -15.36
CA LYS A 379 26.61 31.91 -15.19
C LYS A 379 26.19 33.18 -15.95
N GLU A 380 25.80 33.04 -17.21
CA GLU A 380 25.33 34.18 -18.04
C GLU A 380 24.12 34.85 -17.36
N LYS A 381 23.17 34.03 -16.85
CA LYS A 381 21.97 34.52 -16.18
C LYS A 381 22.27 35.23 -14.85
N GLU A 382 23.19 34.69 -14.05
CA GLU A 382 23.64 35.30 -12.80
C GLU A 382 24.37 36.62 -13.06
N ASP A 383 25.19 36.70 -14.11
CA ASP A 383 25.87 37.92 -14.54
C ASP A 383 24.86 39.00 -15.02
N GLU A 384 23.81 38.61 -15.76
CA GLU A 384 22.71 39.51 -16.12
C GLU A 384 21.99 40.06 -14.89
N ILE A 385 21.65 39.19 -13.94
CA ILE A 385 20.95 39.57 -12.70
C ILE A 385 21.79 40.53 -11.89
N ASN A 386 23.10 40.30 -11.78
CA ASN A 386 24.00 41.13 -11.00
C ASN A 386 24.24 42.51 -11.66
N ASN A 387 24.35 42.54 -12.99
CA ASN A 387 24.65 43.78 -13.74
C ASN A 387 23.41 44.67 -13.98
N SER A 388 22.20 44.07 -14.09
CA SER A 388 20.98 44.80 -14.41
C SER A 388 19.75 44.17 -13.71
N PRO A 389 19.66 44.21 -12.36
CA PRO A 389 18.64 43.50 -11.61
C PRO A 389 17.17 43.87 -11.98
N ALA A 390 16.97 45.12 -12.43
CA ALA A 390 15.64 45.63 -12.80
C ALA A 390 15.17 45.20 -14.21
N SER A 391 16.10 44.78 -15.09
CA SER A 391 15.79 44.34 -16.45
C SER A 391 15.46 42.85 -16.58
N VAL A 392 15.72 42.08 -15.55
CA VAL A 392 15.52 40.61 -15.54
C VAL A 392 14.16 40.28 -14.93
N GLU A 393 13.20 39.96 -15.78
CA GLU A 393 11.83 39.59 -15.35
C GLU A 393 11.81 38.33 -14.45
N ASN A 394 12.68 37.37 -14.73
CA ASN A 394 12.71 36.10 -14.00
C ASN A 394 14.15 35.78 -13.57
N LYS A 395 14.35 35.72 -12.24
CA LYS A 395 15.66 35.50 -11.61
C LYS A 395 15.94 34.01 -11.28
N ILE A 396 15.19 33.11 -11.89
CA ILE A 396 15.29 31.67 -11.63
C ILE A 396 16.48 31.06 -12.36
N THR A 397 17.31 30.31 -11.62
CA THR A 397 18.60 29.76 -12.14
C THR A 397 18.74 28.24 -11.94
N TYR A 398 17.69 27.51 -11.53
CA TYR A 398 17.81 26.07 -11.31
C TYR A 398 17.65 25.24 -12.59
N ARG A 399 18.07 23.94 -12.53
CA ARG A 399 18.21 23.04 -13.69
C ARG A 399 16.89 22.75 -14.41
N GLU A 400 15.81 22.48 -13.69
CA GLU A 400 14.50 22.17 -14.29
C GLU A 400 14.02 23.34 -15.15
N TYR A 401 14.07 24.58 -14.61
CA TYR A 401 13.68 25.78 -15.35
C TYR A 401 14.53 25.98 -16.61
N TYR A 402 15.85 25.80 -16.52
CA TYR A 402 16.74 25.86 -17.69
C TYR A 402 16.32 24.84 -18.75
N PHE A 403 16.11 23.57 -18.32
CA PHE A 403 15.82 22.49 -19.24
C PHE A 403 14.45 22.66 -19.89
N ASN A 404 13.41 23.04 -19.12
CA ASN A 404 12.09 23.37 -19.63
C ASN A 404 12.16 24.46 -20.72
N ASN A 405 12.89 25.55 -20.48
CA ASN A 405 13.09 26.62 -21.47
C ASN A 405 13.85 26.14 -22.74
N LYS A 406 14.86 25.29 -22.56
CA LYS A 406 15.59 24.68 -23.69
C LYS A 406 14.63 23.82 -24.54
N LEU A 407 13.79 22.98 -23.91
CA LEU A 407 12.82 22.14 -24.62
C LEU A 407 11.75 22.98 -25.33
N CYS A 408 11.27 24.06 -24.71
CA CYS A 408 10.34 24.99 -25.36
C CYS A 408 10.90 25.56 -26.65
N LYS A 409 12.18 25.98 -26.66
CA LYS A 409 12.84 26.48 -27.84
C LYS A 409 13.06 25.42 -28.91
N LEU A 410 13.41 24.20 -28.52
CA LEU A 410 13.70 23.10 -29.46
C LEU A 410 12.44 22.53 -30.11
N HIS A 411 11.38 22.39 -29.37
CA HIS A 411 10.16 21.67 -29.79
C HIS A 411 8.94 22.56 -29.97
N ASN A 412 9.07 23.86 -29.73
CA ASN A 412 7.98 24.84 -29.77
C ASN A 412 6.88 24.52 -28.74
N TYR A 413 7.29 24.08 -27.56
CA TYR A 413 6.35 23.85 -26.43
C TYR A 413 6.00 25.16 -25.73
N GLU A 414 4.83 25.23 -25.13
CA GLU A 414 4.45 26.31 -24.23
C GLU A 414 4.99 25.99 -22.83
N LEU A 415 5.68 26.95 -22.20
CA LEU A 415 6.11 26.84 -20.81
C LEU A 415 4.93 27.09 -19.88
N LEU A 416 4.57 26.09 -19.07
CA LEU A 416 3.54 26.17 -18.06
C LEU A 416 4.12 26.17 -16.63
N ASP A 417 5.41 25.88 -16.47
CA ASP A 417 6.14 25.91 -15.20
C ASP A 417 5.78 27.19 -14.42
N ARG A 418 5.31 27.04 -13.18
CA ARG A 418 4.84 28.11 -12.28
C ARG A 418 3.60 28.90 -12.75
N LYS A 419 2.91 28.48 -13.77
CA LYS A 419 1.57 29.00 -14.04
C LYS A 419 0.58 28.37 -13.04
N ILE A 420 0.34 29.11 -11.97
CA ILE A 420 -0.52 28.70 -10.87
C ILE A 420 -1.95 29.15 -11.20
N GLU A 421 -2.89 28.20 -11.22
CA GLU A 421 -4.32 28.53 -11.28
C GLU A 421 -4.97 28.36 -9.89
N GLN A 422 -5.91 29.25 -9.57
CA GLN A 422 -6.68 29.16 -8.33
C GLN A 422 -7.88 28.27 -8.55
N VAL A 423 -7.96 27.17 -7.79
CA VAL A 423 -9.13 26.30 -7.74
C VAL A 423 -9.98 26.68 -6.53
N LYS A 424 -11.23 27.06 -6.79
CA LYS A 424 -12.17 27.39 -5.71
C LYS A 424 -12.39 26.17 -4.82
N SER A 425 -12.22 26.38 -3.52
CA SER A 425 -12.55 25.38 -2.53
C SER A 425 -14.07 25.09 -2.53
N ILE A 426 -14.45 23.82 -2.45
CA ILE A 426 -15.86 23.42 -2.21
C ILE A 426 -16.33 23.91 -0.84
N ASN A 427 -15.40 24.07 0.11
CA ASN A 427 -15.68 24.64 1.41
C ASN A 427 -15.54 26.17 1.35
N THR A 428 -16.65 26.89 1.43
CA THR A 428 -16.73 28.36 1.34
C THR A 428 -15.89 29.12 2.36
N ASN A 429 -15.42 28.45 3.42
CA ASN A 429 -14.57 29.02 4.47
C ASN A 429 -13.08 28.66 4.33
N ALA A 430 -12.69 27.90 3.30
CA ALA A 430 -11.30 27.56 3.03
C ALA A 430 -10.72 28.45 1.93
N GLN A 431 -9.41 28.72 2.02
CA GLN A 431 -8.69 29.44 0.94
C GLN A 431 -8.73 28.61 -0.35
N ASP A 432 -8.74 29.31 -1.49
CA ASP A 432 -8.63 28.69 -2.80
C ASP A 432 -7.28 27.97 -2.93
N TYR A 433 -7.32 26.80 -3.57
CA TYR A 433 -6.10 26.02 -3.81
C TYR A 433 -5.31 26.60 -4.98
N LYS A 434 -4.01 26.71 -4.81
CA LYS A 434 -3.05 27.06 -5.86
C LYS A 434 -2.39 25.78 -6.35
N VAL A 435 -2.64 25.39 -7.59
CA VAL A 435 -2.08 24.16 -8.16
C VAL A 435 -1.33 24.52 -9.43
N GLU A 436 -0.10 24.05 -9.52
CA GLU A 436 0.70 24.12 -10.75
C GLU A 436 0.13 23.12 -11.76
N ILE A 437 -0.09 23.61 -12.99
CA ILE A 437 -0.86 22.87 -13.98
C ILE A 437 -0.03 21.72 -14.60
N ALA A 438 1.18 22.04 -15.05
CA ALA A 438 2.18 21.16 -15.66
C ALA A 438 3.44 21.98 -15.91
N ASP A 439 4.53 21.34 -16.37
CA ASP A 439 5.75 22.04 -16.77
C ASP A 439 5.68 22.54 -18.22
N LEU A 440 5.20 21.70 -19.14
CA LEU A 440 5.20 21.96 -20.58
C LEU A 440 3.87 21.55 -21.22
N TYR A 441 3.51 22.27 -22.31
CA TYR A 441 2.38 21.90 -23.17
C TYR A 441 2.79 21.88 -24.65
N ASP A 442 2.56 20.75 -25.31
CA ASP A 442 2.69 20.58 -26.75
C ASP A 442 1.34 20.84 -27.43
N ALA A 443 1.14 22.05 -27.94
CA ALA A 443 -0.11 22.44 -28.61
C ALA A 443 -0.38 21.65 -29.90
N LYS A 444 0.67 21.15 -30.57
CA LYS A 444 0.52 20.37 -31.80
C LYS A 444 -0.13 19.00 -31.55
N ASN A 445 0.24 18.37 -30.44
CA ASN A 445 -0.23 17.04 -30.08
C ASN A 445 -1.29 17.05 -28.99
N GLY A 446 -1.61 18.21 -28.39
CA GLY A 446 -2.51 18.32 -27.23
C GLY A 446 -1.94 17.59 -26.02
N GLU A 447 -0.63 17.68 -25.78
CA GLU A 447 0.06 16.90 -24.75
C GLU A 447 0.52 17.80 -23.60
N VAL A 448 0.11 17.43 -22.37
CA VAL A 448 0.65 18.02 -21.14
C VAL A 448 1.76 17.16 -20.61
N ILE A 449 2.86 17.77 -20.19
CA ILE A 449 4.08 17.07 -19.76
C ILE A 449 4.49 17.59 -18.39
N ALA A 450 4.60 16.68 -17.42
CA ALA A 450 5.22 16.93 -16.13
C ALA A 450 6.66 16.39 -16.15
N LEU A 451 7.63 17.27 -15.89
CA LEU A 451 9.05 16.95 -16.01
C LEU A 451 9.70 16.93 -14.62
N LYS A 452 10.57 15.95 -14.37
CA LYS A 452 11.36 15.87 -13.14
C LYS A 452 12.79 15.45 -13.40
N ILE A 453 13.75 16.20 -12.84
CA ILE A 453 15.18 15.89 -12.87
C ILE A 453 15.57 15.33 -11.51
N SER A 454 15.54 14.01 -11.35
CA SER A 454 15.91 13.36 -10.09
C SER A 454 16.19 11.88 -10.26
N ASP A 455 17.07 11.32 -9.41
CA ASP A 455 17.22 9.90 -9.16
C ASP A 455 16.51 9.48 -7.86
N ASP A 456 15.94 10.43 -7.13
CA ASP A 456 15.21 10.15 -5.89
C ASP A 456 13.79 9.69 -6.18
N VAL A 457 13.48 8.50 -5.68
CA VAL A 457 12.18 7.86 -5.90
C VAL A 457 11.02 8.69 -5.33
N SER A 458 11.21 9.38 -4.20
CA SER A 458 10.14 10.19 -3.61
C SER A 458 9.82 11.42 -4.45
N GLU A 459 10.82 12.07 -5.05
CA GLU A 459 10.59 13.17 -5.98
C GLU A 459 9.91 12.72 -7.27
N LEU A 460 10.25 11.51 -7.76
CA LEU A 460 9.56 10.92 -8.91
C LEU A 460 8.09 10.62 -8.59
N ILE A 461 7.81 10.04 -7.40
CA ILE A 461 6.43 9.77 -6.94
C ILE A 461 5.65 11.07 -6.75
N TYR A 462 6.30 12.11 -6.20
CA TYR A 462 5.71 13.43 -6.05
C TYR A 462 5.27 14.00 -7.41
N ASN A 463 6.16 13.98 -8.41
CA ASN A 463 5.86 14.43 -9.78
C ASN A 463 4.69 13.65 -10.41
N ILE A 464 4.65 12.33 -10.23
CA ILE A 464 3.54 11.47 -10.67
C ILE A 464 2.22 11.93 -10.02
N THR A 465 2.24 12.16 -8.71
CA THR A 465 1.05 12.55 -7.94
C THR A 465 0.58 13.95 -8.31
N GLN A 466 1.51 14.89 -8.44
CA GLN A 466 1.23 16.27 -8.85
C GLN A 466 0.58 16.32 -10.24
N SER A 467 1.16 15.59 -11.21
CA SER A 467 0.62 15.48 -12.57
C SER A 467 -0.83 14.96 -12.60
N LEU A 468 -1.12 13.92 -11.81
CA LEU A 468 -2.47 13.38 -11.70
C LEU A 468 -3.44 14.39 -11.08
N THR A 469 -3.08 14.96 -9.93
CA THR A 469 -3.90 15.90 -9.18
C THR A 469 -4.21 17.14 -10.02
N ALA A 470 -3.20 17.66 -10.75
CA ALA A 470 -3.37 18.80 -11.64
C ALA A 470 -4.41 18.52 -12.72
N LEU A 471 -4.35 17.37 -13.37
CA LEU A 471 -5.31 17.00 -14.42
C LEU A 471 -6.72 16.73 -13.88
N GLU A 472 -6.85 16.11 -12.71
CA GLU A 472 -8.14 15.89 -12.06
C GLU A 472 -8.83 17.22 -11.70
N LEU A 473 -8.07 18.19 -11.20
CA LEU A 473 -8.60 19.48 -10.76
C LEU A 473 -8.79 20.48 -11.92
N HIS A 474 -7.90 20.49 -12.91
CA HIS A 474 -7.82 21.55 -13.91
C HIS A 474 -8.25 21.16 -15.33
N LYS A 475 -8.70 19.92 -15.56
CA LYS A 475 -9.19 19.50 -16.89
C LYS A 475 -10.12 20.56 -17.51
N LYS A 476 -11.04 21.11 -16.72
CA LYS A 476 -11.97 22.14 -17.18
C LYS A 476 -11.26 23.48 -17.49
N ALA A 477 -10.32 23.90 -16.64
CA ALA A 477 -9.57 25.13 -16.83
C ALA A 477 -8.70 25.10 -18.10
N PHE A 478 -8.13 23.95 -18.44
CA PHE A 478 -7.40 23.75 -19.70
C PHE A 478 -8.31 23.96 -20.92
N ILE A 479 -9.52 23.37 -20.87
CA ILE A 479 -10.50 23.47 -21.95
C ILE A 479 -10.98 24.93 -22.07
N ASP A 480 -11.27 25.59 -20.95
CA ASP A 480 -11.70 27.00 -20.91
C ASP A 480 -10.60 27.96 -21.43
N ALA A 481 -9.33 27.59 -21.24
CA ALA A 481 -8.16 28.31 -21.80
C ALA A 481 -7.88 27.98 -23.29
N GLY A 482 -8.77 27.21 -23.95
CA GLY A 482 -8.63 26.85 -25.37
C GLY A 482 -7.56 25.78 -25.64
N ARG A 483 -7.09 25.07 -24.62
CA ARG A 483 -6.12 23.96 -24.76
C ARG A 483 -6.87 22.64 -24.82
N ASP A 484 -6.75 21.94 -25.96
CA ASP A 484 -7.30 20.60 -26.16
C ASP A 484 -6.29 19.56 -25.67
N ILE A 485 -6.58 18.92 -24.52
CA ILE A 485 -5.72 17.89 -23.96
C ILE A 485 -6.16 16.53 -24.51
N LYS A 486 -5.25 15.82 -25.15
CA LYS A 486 -5.42 14.45 -25.65
C LYS A 486 -4.52 13.45 -24.94
N LYS A 487 -3.38 13.92 -24.44
CA LYS A 487 -2.34 13.08 -23.88
C LYS A 487 -1.71 13.71 -22.63
N ALA A 488 -1.42 12.89 -21.64
CA ALA A 488 -0.63 13.26 -20.48
C ALA A 488 0.67 12.44 -20.45
N SER A 489 1.77 13.10 -20.20
CA SER A 489 3.08 12.45 -20.16
C SER A 489 3.91 12.87 -18.95
N LEU A 490 4.72 11.92 -18.49
CA LEU A 490 5.75 12.15 -17.49
C LEU A 490 7.10 12.15 -18.19
N TRP A 491 7.98 13.09 -17.84
CA TRP A 491 9.33 13.16 -18.37
C TRP A 491 10.34 13.11 -17.24
N PHE A 492 11.05 11.99 -17.14
CA PHE A 492 12.06 11.77 -16.10
C PHE A 492 13.46 11.94 -16.67
N VAL A 493 14.29 12.70 -15.97
CA VAL A 493 15.69 12.94 -16.32
C VAL A 493 16.59 12.38 -15.23
N PHE A 494 17.32 11.30 -15.53
CA PHE A 494 18.14 10.54 -14.58
C PHE A 494 19.63 10.82 -14.77
N GLN A 495 20.39 10.79 -13.67
CA GLN A 495 21.86 10.80 -13.75
C GLN A 495 22.41 9.43 -14.17
N LYS A 496 21.73 8.36 -13.78
CA LYS A 496 22.04 6.98 -14.17
C LYS A 496 21.31 6.59 -15.46
N GLU A 497 21.83 5.60 -16.15
CA GLU A 497 21.16 5.03 -17.32
C GLU A 497 19.96 4.18 -16.86
N ILE A 498 18.78 4.47 -17.38
CA ILE A 498 17.52 3.74 -17.16
C ILE A 498 17.00 3.32 -18.53
N ASN A 499 16.86 2.01 -18.75
CA ASN A 499 16.35 1.45 -20.00
C ASN A 499 14.87 1.12 -19.92
N GLN A 500 14.39 0.75 -18.75
CA GLN A 500 12.99 0.44 -18.46
C GLN A 500 12.60 0.94 -17.07
N LEU A 501 11.33 1.23 -16.86
CA LEU A 501 10.85 1.82 -15.60
C LEU A 501 11.03 0.89 -14.38
N THR A 502 11.07 -0.41 -14.62
CA THR A 502 11.35 -1.42 -13.59
C THR A 502 12.79 -1.40 -13.08
N ASP A 503 13.73 -0.76 -13.81
CA ASP A 503 15.12 -0.58 -13.36
C ASP A 503 15.22 0.36 -12.14
N ILE A 504 14.17 1.15 -11.86
CA ILE A 504 14.10 2.02 -10.69
C ILE A 504 14.03 1.21 -9.39
N ASN A 505 13.58 -0.05 -9.48
CA ASN A 505 13.57 -1.02 -8.38
C ASN A 505 12.85 -0.51 -7.11
N SER A 506 11.76 0.23 -7.29
CA SER A 506 10.88 0.69 -6.20
C SER A 506 9.43 0.28 -6.47
N ILE A 507 8.89 -0.56 -5.60
CA ILE A 507 7.51 -1.02 -5.70
C ILE A 507 6.53 0.15 -5.54
N ASN A 508 6.82 1.09 -4.64
CA ASN A 508 5.98 2.27 -4.45
C ASN A 508 5.96 3.16 -5.70
N PHE A 509 7.10 3.33 -6.38
CA PHE A 509 7.13 4.01 -7.67
C PHE A 509 6.26 3.30 -8.70
N LEU A 510 6.39 1.98 -8.84
CA LEU A 510 5.61 1.20 -9.79
C LEU A 510 4.10 1.23 -9.47
N LEU A 511 3.72 1.17 -8.19
CA LEU A 511 2.32 1.30 -7.75
C LEU A 511 1.76 2.69 -8.02
N SER A 512 2.54 3.75 -7.76
CA SER A 512 2.14 5.13 -8.04
C SER A 512 1.97 5.37 -9.53
N LEU A 513 2.87 4.82 -10.33
CA LEU A 513 2.82 4.90 -11.78
C LEU A 513 1.62 4.13 -12.37
N GLU A 514 1.30 2.94 -11.81
CA GLU A 514 0.12 2.19 -12.20
C GLU A 514 -1.18 2.92 -11.83
N HIS A 515 -1.21 3.56 -10.68
CA HIS A 515 -2.35 4.40 -10.28
C HIS A 515 -2.52 5.57 -11.25
N TRP A 516 -1.45 6.31 -11.55
CA TRP A 516 -1.44 7.38 -12.54
C TRP A 516 -1.93 6.90 -13.91
N ARG A 517 -1.37 5.80 -14.42
CA ARG A 517 -1.77 5.19 -15.68
C ARG A 517 -3.28 4.92 -15.76
N LYS A 518 -3.83 4.25 -14.75
CA LYS A 518 -5.27 3.92 -14.70
C LYS A 518 -6.14 5.17 -14.61
N SER A 519 -5.75 6.14 -13.79
CA SER A 519 -6.51 7.36 -13.59
C SER A 519 -6.52 8.24 -14.84
N ILE A 520 -5.36 8.42 -15.50
CA ILE A 520 -5.26 9.20 -16.74
C ILE A 520 -6.07 8.58 -17.88
N LEU A 521 -5.98 7.25 -18.04
CA LEU A 521 -6.81 6.53 -19.02
C LEU A 521 -8.31 6.64 -18.70
N ALA A 522 -8.70 6.60 -17.42
CA ALA A 522 -10.09 6.79 -16.99
C ALA A 522 -10.60 8.22 -17.24
N LEU A 523 -9.72 9.24 -17.22
CA LEU A 523 -10.05 10.61 -17.63
C LEU A 523 -10.19 10.75 -19.16
N GLY A 524 -9.87 9.71 -19.94
CA GLY A 524 -10.00 9.66 -21.39
C GLY A 524 -8.77 10.17 -22.14
N PHE A 525 -7.61 10.30 -21.47
CA PHE A 525 -6.37 10.76 -22.10
C PHE A 525 -5.46 9.58 -22.49
N GLU A 526 -4.68 9.76 -23.52
CA GLU A 526 -3.54 8.91 -23.83
C GLU A 526 -2.42 9.15 -22.80
N ILE A 527 -1.51 8.19 -22.67
CA ILE A 527 -0.37 8.25 -21.75
C ILE A 527 0.95 8.10 -22.49
N GLY A 528 2.01 8.69 -21.93
CA GLY A 528 3.38 8.48 -22.39
C GLY A 528 4.40 8.72 -21.28
N ILE A 529 5.57 8.12 -21.41
CA ILE A 529 6.70 8.41 -20.53
C ILE A 529 7.93 8.68 -21.38
N TYR A 530 8.61 9.76 -21.06
CA TYR A 530 9.87 10.15 -21.64
C TYR A 530 11.00 9.94 -20.64
N ILE A 531 12.11 9.44 -21.13
CA ILE A 531 13.35 9.27 -20.36
C ILE A 531 14.46 10.04 -21.03
N SER A 532 15.20 10.79 -20.23
CA SER A 532 16.41 11.50 -20.62
C SER A 532 17.52 11.24 -19.61
N GLN A 533 18.75 11.43 -20.04
CA GLN A 533 19.92 11.32 -19.20
C GLN A 533 20.47 12.71 -18.86
N HIS A 534 20.80 12.92 -17.58
CA HIS A 534 21.59 14.06 -17.12
C HIS A 534 23.09 13.75 -17.29
N LYS A 535 23.70 14.28 -18.34
CA LYS A 535 25.10 14.03 -18.67
C LYS A 535 26.00 15.12 -18.08
N LYS A 536 27.01 14.71 -17.32
CA LYS A 536 27.99 15.66 -16.72
C LYS A 536 28.97 16.27 -17.74
N LYS A 537 29.20 15.58 -18.84
CA LYS A 537 30.06 16.06 -19.95
C LYS A 537 29.39 15.77 -21.28
N THR A 538 29.61 16.65 -22.27
CA THR A 538 29.30 16.35 -23.67
C THR A 538 30.31 15.28 -24.14
N ILE A 539 29.83 14.15 -24.62
CA ILE A 539 30.65 13.12 -25.27
C ILE A 539 30.81 13.50 -26.72
#